data_f555b35e7c51bd25d0866db47b3cc721
#
_entry.id   f555b35e7c51bd25d0866db47b3cc721
#
_cell.length_a   1.000
_cell.length_b   1.000
_cell.length_c   1.000
_cell.angle_alpha   90.00
_cell.angle_beta   90.00
_cell.angle_gamma   90.00
#
_symmetry.space_group_name_H-M   'P 1'
#
loop_
_entity.id
_entity.type
_entity.pdbx_description
1 polymer ?
#
loop_
_entity_poly.entity_id
_entity_poly.type
_entity_poly.pdbx_seq_one_letter_code
_entity_poly.pdbx_strand_id
1 'polypeptide(L)'
;MDASAGQLARTKKLAEQEAAKVLGAVILFGPPGAGKGTQAKNVVKRFLIPQVSTGDMIRSEIRAGTKLGQRVEATLAKGILVEDGLVNTLVETRISQPDCRRGFLLDGYPRTSPQAAKLAEMLERLGHGMMVIQIQIGYNELVKRISGRQLCPNCGAIYNIHSHPPKVSDVCDICQSPLVVRPDDQAEVLEERLSAYERQTVPIFDTFRSNGHKIHVIDGTLPEDEVAKRIYQVLGRA
;
A
#
# COMPACT_ATOMS: atom_id res chain seq x y z
N MET A 1 1.39 31.62 -28.73
CA MET A 1 0.56 31.12 -27.62
C MET A 1 0.17 29.64 -27.81
N ASP A 2 0.97 28.81 -28.49
CA ASP A 2 0.57 27.43 -28.86
C ASP A 2 1.37 26.30 -28.23
N ALA A 3 2.43 26.60 -27.47
CA ALA A 3 3.27 25.57 -26.85
C ALA A 3 2.62 24.87 -25.65
N SER A 4 1.73 25.55 -24.94
CA SER A 4 1.08 25.01 -23.73
C SER A 4 -0.03 24.01 -24.05
N ALA A 5 -0.80 24.22 -25.12
CA ALA A 5 -1.86 23.33 -25.55
C ALA A 5 -1.32 22.01 -26.11
N GLY A 6 -0.21 22.07 -26.88
CA GLY A 6 0.48 20.88 -27.39
C GLY A 6 1.11 20.03 -26.30
N GLN A 7 1.65 20.67 -25.26
CA GLN A 7 2.22 19.95 -24.11
C GLN A 7 1.15 19.29 -23.25
N LEU A 8 0.01 19.96 -23.05
CA LEU A 8 -1.15 19.39 -22.34
C LEU A 8 -1.76 18.19 -23.07
N ALA A 9 -1.90 18.29 -24.39
CA ALA A 9 -2.41 17.19 -25.23
C ALA A 9 -1.45 15.98 -25.22
N ARG A 10 -0.13 16.23 -25.27
CA ARG A 10 0.88 15.17 -25.20
C ARG A 10 0.89 14.47 -23.85
N THR A 11 0.75 15.24 -22.76
CA THR A 11 0.66 14.68 -21.38
C THR A 11 -0.61 13.85 -21.21
N LYS A 12 -1.74 14.32 -21.75
CA LYS A 12 -3.02 13.58 -21.72
C LYS A 12 -2.94 12.27 -22.51
N LYS A 13 -2.36 12.30 -23.71
CA LYS A 13 -2.18 11.12 -24.56
C LYS A 13 -1.24 10.08 -23.93
N LEU A 14 -0.16 10.52 -23.29
CA LEU A 14 0.73 9.64 -22.52
C LEU A 14 0.01 9.00 -21.33
N ALA A 15 -0.76 9.78 -20.57
CA ALA A 15 -1.56 9.27 -19.47
C ALA A 15 -2.63 8.26 -19.93
N GLU A 16 -3.27 8.50 -21.08
CA GLU A 16 -4.23 7.56 -21.67
C GLU A 16 -3.56 6.28 -22.17
N GLN A 17 -2.35 6.36 -22.74
CA GLN A 17 -1.57 5.18 -23.18
C GLN A 17 -1.05 4.37 -21.99
N GLU A 18 -0.54 5.03 -20.93
CA GLU A 18 -0.17 4.36 -19.67
C GLU A 18 -1.38 3.73 -19.00
N ALA A 19 -2.53 4.41 -19.03
CA ALA A 19 -3.79 3.88 -18.51
C ALA A 19 -4.35 2.71 -19.33
N ALA A 20 -3.97 2.55 -20.60
CA ALA A 20 -4.40 1.44 -21.44
C ALA A 20 -3.61 0.14 -21.18
N LYS A 21 -2.44 0.23 -20.53
CA LYS A 21 -1.58 -0.93 -20.28
C LYS A 21 -2.15 -1.82 -19.17
N VAL A 22 -2.17 -3.13 -19.41
CA VAL A 22 -2.45 -4.11 -18.35
C VAL A 22 -1.20 -4.24 -17.47
N LEU A 23 -1.26 -3.72 -16.25
CA LEU A 23 -0.13 -3.72 -15.32
C LEU A 23 0.01 -5.04 -14.54
N GLY A 24 -1.05 -5.85 -14.48
CA GLY A 24 -1.08 -7.01 -13.59
C GLY A 24 -1.12 -6.60 -12.11
N ALA A 25 -0.54 -7.42 -11.24
CA ALA A 25 -0.45 -7.16 -9.82
C ALA A 25 0.81 -6.36 -9.48
N VAL A 26 0.65 -5.15 -8.95
CA VAL A 26 1.74 -4.35 -8.39
C VAL A 26 1.76 -4.57 -6.88
N ILE A 27 2.86 -5.09 -6.33
CA ILE A 27 3.00 -5.37 -4.91
C ILE A 27 3.95 -4.37 -4.28
N LEU A 28 3.45 -3.58 -3.30
CA LEU A 28 4.28 -2.68 -2.52
C LEU A 28 4.68 -3.32 -1.20
N PHE A 29 5.97 -3.62 -1.07
CA PHE A 29 6.61 -4.04 0.17
C PHE A 29 7.31 -2.89 0.87
N GLY A 30 7.50 -3.07 2.15
CA GLY A 30 8.24 -2.17 3.03
C GLY A 30 7.73 -2.29 4.46
N PRO A 31 8.55 -1.96 5.45
CA PRO A 31 8.14 -2.00 6.86
C PRO A 31 6.98 -1.02 7.16
N PRO A 32 6.31 -1.15 8.30
CA PRO A 32 5.42 -0.10 8.80
C PRO A 32 6.10 1.27 8.73
N GLY A 33 5.39 2.31 8.31
CA GLY A 33 5.98 3.66 8.19
C GLY A 33 6.78 3.94 6.90
N ALA A 34 7.04 2.95 6.03
CA ALA A 34 7.83 3.15 4.81
C ALA A 34 7.17 4.06 3.74
N GLY A 35 5.91 4.46 3.92
CA GLY A 35 5.21 5.30 2.96
C GLY A 35 4.39 4.54 1.91
N LYS A 36 4.22 3.22 2.06
CA LYS A 36 3.45 2.38 1.10
C LYS A 36 2.08 2.96 0.76
N GLY A 37 1.28 3.31 1.77
CA GLY A 37 -0.08 3.82 1.55
C GLY A 37 -0.11 5.17 0.82
N THR A 38 0.89 6.04 1.03
CA THR A 38 1.04 7.30 0.30
C THR A 38 1.37 7.02 -1.16
N GLN A 39 2.36 6.17 -1.41
CA GLN A 39 2.76 5.80 -2.77
C GLN A 39 1.69 4.98 -3.50
N ALA A 40 0.92 4.16 -2.79
CA ALA A 40 -0.23 3.47 -3.36
C ALA A 40 -1.25 4.45 -3.93
N LYS A 41 -1.59 5.52 -3.21
CA LYS A 41 -2.50 6.57 -3.71
C LYS A 41 -1.96 7.25 -4.97
N ASN A 42 -0.66 7.53 -5.01
CA ASN A 42 0.00 8.13 -6.17
C ASN A 42 -0.06 7.20 -7.39
N VAL A 43 0.21 5.90 -7.21
CA VAL A 43 0.11 4.89 -8.28
C VAL A 43 -1.32 4.72 -8.78
N VAL A 44 -2.28 4.57 -7.87
CA VAL A 44 -3.72 4.46 -8.19
C VAL A 44 -4.19 5.64 -9.03
N LYS A 45 -3.83 6.86 -8.64
CA LYS A 45 -4.20 8.09 -9.36
C LYS A 45 -3.58 8.14 -10.76
N ARG A 46 -2.33 7.70 -10.91
CA ARG A 46 -1.61 7.78 -12.18
C ARG A 46 -1.98 6.68 -13.17
N PHE A 47 -2.10 5.45 -12.69
CA PHE A 47 -2.32 4.28 -13.55
C PHE A 47 -3.77 3.81 -13.62
N LEU A 48 -4.66 4.44 -12.85
CA LEU A 48 -6.10 4.15 -12.81
C LEU A 48 -6.40 2.66 -12.51
N ILE A 49 -5.63 2.08 -11.59
CA ILE A 49 -5.82 0.73 -11.05
C ILE A 49 -6.29 0.82 -9.58
N PRO A 50 -7.11 -0.11 -9.09
CA PRO A 50 -7.55 -0.08 -7.69
C PRO A 50 -6.44 -0.45 -6.71
N GLN A 51 -6.49 0.15 -5.51
CA GLN A 51 -5.70 -0.30 -4.36
C GLN A 51 -6.45 -1.40 -3.62
N VAL A 52 -5.73 -2.45 -3.27
CA VAL A 52 -6.16 -3.53 -2.39
C VAL A 52 -5.29 -3.49 -1.14
N SER A 53 -5.74 -2.73 -0.14
CA SER A 53 -5.05 -2.58 1.15
C SER A 53 -5.69 -3.50 2.17
N THR A 54 -5.00 -4.58 2.56
CA THR A 54 -5.53 -5.52 3.55
C THR A 54 -5.76 -4.87 4.91
N GLY A 55 -4.88 -3.95 5.31
CA GLY A 55 -5.06 -3.19 6.53
C GLY A 55 -6.32 -2.32 6.52
N ASP A 56 -6.63 -1.65 5.41
CA ASP A 56 -7.80 -0.80 5.31
C ASP A 56 -9.09 -1.63 5.19
N MET A 57 -9.05 -2.76 4.49
CA MET A 57 -10.16 -3.71 4.42
C MET A 57 -10.53 -4.22 5.81
N ILE A 58 -9.55 -4.70 6.59
CA ILE A 58 -9.77 -5.18 7.96
C ILE A 58 -10.27 -4.06 8.87
N ARG A 59 -9.68 -2.87 8.80
CA ARG A 59 -10.17 -1.71 9.57
C ARG A 59 -11.59 -1.30 9.18
N SER A 60 -11.98 -1.48 7.93
CA SER A 60 -13.37 -1.24 7.49
C SER A 60 -14.34 -2.24 8.11
N GLU A 61 -13.97 -3.53 8.17
CA GLU A 61 -14.76 -4.58 8.84
C GLU A 61 -14.93 -4.27 10.34
N ILE A 62 -13.87 -3.82 11.02
CA ILE A 62 -13.91 -3.42 12.43
C ILE A 62 -14.86 -2.24 12.62
N ARG A 63 -14.73 -1.18 11.81
CA ARG A 63 -15.63 -0.01 11.90
C ARG A 63 -17.09 -0.35 11.62
N ALA A 64 -17.34 -1.30 10.73
CA ALA A 64 -18.69 -1.77 10.42
C ALA A 64 -19.25 -2.73 11.47
N GLY A 65 -18.46 -3.13 12.48
CA GLY A 65 -18.89 -4.05 13.54
C GLY A 65 -19.23 -5.45 13.04
N THR A 66 -18.70 -5.87 11.90
CA THR A 66 -18.99 -7.19 11.33
C THR A 66 -18.45 -8.31 12.23
N LYS A 67 -18.95 -9.55 12.06
CA LYS A 67 -18.42 -10.71 12.77
C LYS A 67 -16.92 -10.91 12.53
N LEU A 68 -16.44 -10.60 11.32
CA LEU A 68 -15.03 -10.62 10.99
C LEU A 68 -14.27 -9.54 11.73
N GLY A 69 -14.76 -8.28 11.70
CA GLY A 69 -14.18 -7.15 12.40
C GLY A 69 -14.00 -7.43 13.90
N GLN A 70 -15.05 -7.90 14.56
CA GLN A 70 -15.02 -8.27 15.99
C GLN A 70 -13.96 -9.33 16.31
N ARG A 71 -13.79 -10.35 15.43
CA ARG A 71 -12.80 -11.41 15.63
C ARG A 71 -11.36 -10.94 15.52
N VAL A 72 -11.07 -9.94 14.68
CA VAL A 72 -9.70 -9.55 14.34
C VAL A 72 -9.25 -8.26 15.03
N GLU A 73 -10.16 -7.52 15.67
CA GLU A 73 -9.87 -6.21 16.28
C GLU A 73 -8.75 -6.28 17.30
N ALA A 74 -8.84 -7.21 18.27
CA ALA A 74 -7.83 -7.38 19.30
C ALA A 74 -6.46 -7.78 18.74
N THR A 75 -6.43 -8.59 17.68
CA THR A 75 -5.21 -9.03 16.99
C THR A 75 -4.55 -7.86 16.29
N LEU A 76 -5.34 -7.06 15.55
CA LEU A 76 -4.85 -5.89 14.83
C LEU A 76 -4.32 -4.82 15.79
N ALA A 77 -5.02 -4.57 16.91
CA ALA A 77 -4.61 -3.59 17.92
C ALA A 77 -3.26 -3.91 18.55
N LYS A 78 -2.92 -5.20 18.68
CA LYS A 78 -1.61 -5.67 19.17
C LYS A 78 -0.51 -5.67 18.10
N GLY A 79 -0.79 -5.25 16.87
CA GLY A 79 0.15 -5.27 15.76
C GLY A 79 0.46 -6.65 15.19
N ILE A 80 -0.24 -7.69 15.66
CA ILE A 80 -0.10 -9.08 15.21
C ILE A 80 -0.80 -9.26 13.86
N LEU A 81 -0.25 -10.14 12.99
CA LEU A 81 -0.88 -10.44 11.72
C LEU A 81 -2.18 -11.25 11.94
N VAL A 82 -3.19 -10.88 11.16
CA VAL A 82 -4.44 -11.64 11.11
C VAL A 82 -4.21 -12.97 10.38
N GLU A 83 -4.94 -13.99 10.74
CA GLU A 83 -4.87 -15.35 10.18
C GLU A 83 -4.87 -15.35 8.65
N ASP A 84 -3.92 -16.07 8.05
CA ASP A 84 -3.68 -16.10 6.59
C ASP A 84 -4.93 -16.49 5.80
N GLY A 85 -5.70 -17.46 6.27
CA GLY A 85 -6.92 -17.91 5.60
C GLY A 85 -7.97 -16.82 5.43
N LEU A 86 -8.16 -16.01 6.48
CA LEU A 86 -9.07 -14.86 6.45
C LEU A 86 -8.58 -13.77 5.48
N VAL A 87 -7.29 -13.43 5.56
CA VAL A 87 -6.70 -12.41 4.69
C VAL A 87 -6.72 -12.87 3.24
N ASN A 88 -6.40 -14.11 2.95
CA ASN A 88 -6.45 -14.68 1.61
C ASN A 88 -7.86 -14.58 1.01
N THR A 89 -8.89 -14.94 1.78
CA THR A 89 -10.30 -14.85 1.33
C THR A 89 -10.70 -13.40 1.00
N LEU A 90 -10.33 -12.45 1.84
CA LEU A 90 -10.59 -11.03 1.58
C LEU A 90 -9.91 -10.56 0.30
N VAL A 91 -8.63 -10.89 0.11
CA VAL A 91 -7.87 -10.50 -1.07
C VAL A 91 -8.45 -11.14 -2.32
N GLU A 92 -8.70 -12.45 -2.31
CA GLU A 92 -9.25 -13.20 -3.44
C GLU A 92 -10.59 -12.61 -3.90
N THR A 93 -11.49 -12.35 -2.94
CA THR A 93 -12.78 -11.71 -3.23
C THR A 93 -12.60 -10.34 -3.88
N ARG A 94 -11.65 -9.53 -3.39
CA ARG A 94 -11.42 -8.17 -3.89
C ARG A 94 -10.78 -8.15 -5.26
N ILE A 95 -9.74 -8.94 -5.50
CA ILE A 95 -9.03 -8.95 -6.79
C ILE A 95 -9.83 -9.60 -7.92
N SER A 96 -10.86 -10.36 -7.58
CA SER A 96 -11.79 -10.95 -8.57
C SER A 96 -12.83 -9.95 -9.08
N GLN A 97 -12.90 -8.73 -8.54
CA GLN A 97 -13.85 -7.72 -8.99
C GLN A 97 -13.49 -7.17 -10.38
N PRO A 98 -14.49 -6.72 -11.16
CA PRO A 98 -14.26 -6.25 -12.54
C PRO A 98 -13.26 -5.11 -12.68
N ASP A 99 -13.15 -4.23 -11.67
CA ASP A 99 -12.21 -3.11 -11.68
C ASP A 99 -10.73 -3.54 -11.56
N CYS A 100 -10.49 -4.78 -11.09
CA CYS A 100 -9.14 -5.35 -11.00
C CYS A 100 -8.63 -5.99 -12.30
N ARG A 101 -9.46 -6.13 -13.34
CA ARG A 101 -9.10 -6.82 -14.60
C ARG A 101 -7.90 -6.20 -15.34
N ARG A 102 -7.67 -4.91 -15.18
CA ARG A 102 -6.54 -4.21 -15.80
C ARG A 102 -5.27 -4.24 -14.96
N GLY A 103 -5.38 -4.77 -13.77
CA GLY A 103 -4.36 -4.79 -12.73
C GLY A 103 -4.84 -4.11 -11.47
N PHE A 104 -4.07 -4.26 -10.43
CA PHE A 104 -4.33 -3.72 -9.10
C PHE A 104 -3.05 -3.56 -8.31
N LEU A 105 -3.10 -2.75 -7.27
CA LEU A 105 -1.98 -2.55 -6.36
C LEU A 105 -2.30 -3.20 -5.02
N LEU A 106 -1.44 -4.13 -4.59
CA LEU A 106 -1.49 -4.76 -3.28
C LEU A 106 -0.66 -3.96 -2.27
N ASP A 107 -1.29 -3.52 -1.19
CA ASP A 107 -0.67 -2.82 -0.07
C ASP A 107 -0.86 -3.64 1.22
N GLY A 108 0.25 -4.13 1.76
CA GLY A 108 0.25 -4.95 2.97
C GLY A 108 -0.17 -6.41 2.76
N TYR A 109 -0.05 -6.92 1.55
CA TYR A 109 -0.20 -8.33 1.18
C TYR A 109 0.71 -8.67 -0.01
N PRO A 110 1.38 -9.86 -0.04
CA PRO A 110 1.42 -10.84 1.05
C PRO A 110 2.35 -10.40 2.20
N ARG A 111 2.16 -10.97 3.40
CA ARG A 111 3.02 -10.74 4.57
C ARG A 111 3.65 -12.00 5.11
N THR A 112 3.24 -13.16 4.64
CA THR A 112 3.75 -14.49 5.02
C THR A 112 4.02 -15.33 3.79
N SER A 113 4.89 -16.34 3.90
CA SER A 113 5.16 -17.26 2.79
C SER A 113 3.91 -18.03 2.31
N PRO A 114 3.01 -18.51 3.19
CA PRO A 114 1.75 -19.09 2.74
C PRO A 114 0.87 -18.12 1.95
N GLN A 115 0.80 -16.86 2.34
CA GLN A 115 0.10 -15.81 1.58
C GLN A 115 0.74 -15.58 0.20
N ALA A 116 2.08 -15.59 0.12
CA ALA A 116 2.78 -15.42 -1.14
C ALA A 116 2.52 -16.58 -2.12
N ALA A 117 2.52 -17.81 -1.63
CA ALA A 117 2.15 -18.98 -2.42
C ALA A 117 0.69 -18.88 -2.92
N LYS A 118 -0.23 -18.53 -2.03
CA LYS A 118 -1.64 -18.35 -2.40
C LYS A 118 -1.87 -17.24 -3.41
N LEU A 119 -1.12 -16.14 -3.29
CA LEU A 119 -1.16 -15.06 -4.28
C LEU A 119 -0.72 -15.54 -5.66
N ALA A 120 0.35 -16.31 -5.76
CA ALA A 120 0.82 -16.86 -7.03
C ALA A 120 -0.26 -17.69 -7.73
N GLU A 121 -0.94 -18.58 -7.00
CA GLU A 121 -2.08 -19.35 -7.52
C GLU A 121 -3.23 -18.45 -8.03
N MET A 122 -3.57 -17.42 -7.25
CA MET A 122 -4.63 -16.45 -7.63
C MET A 122 -4.27 -15.72 -8.92
N LEU A 123 -3.02 -15.24 -9.03
CA LEU A 123 -2.56 -14.47 -10.20
C LEU A 123 -2.50 -15.35 -11.45
N GLU A 124 -2.02 -16.58 -11.34
CA GLU A 124 -2.00 -17.54 -12.43
C GLU A 124 -3.43 -17.78 -12.96
N ARG A 125 -4.39 -18.03 -12.07
CA ARG A 125 -5.81 -18.25 -12.43
C ARG A 125 -6.44 -17.02 -13.10
N LEU A 126 -6.04 -15.80 -12.69
CA LEU A 126 -6.53 -14.55 -13.25
C LEU A 126 -5.76 -14.10 -14.49
N GLY A 127 -4.65 -14.77 -14.86
CA GLY A 127 -3.80 -14.39 -15.99
C GLY A 127 -3.02 -13.09 -15.75
N HIS A 128 -2.73 -12.74 -14.50
CA HIS A 128 -1.99 -11.54 -14.15
C HIS A 128 -0.51 -11.82 -13.92
N GLY A 129 0.36 -10.99 -14.53
CA GLY A 129 1.76 -10.90 -14.12
C GLY A 129 1.91 -10.18 -12.77
N MET A 130 3.09 -10.29 -12.18
CA MET A 130 3.42 -9.69 -10.88
C MET A 130 4.63 -8.78 -10.98
N MET A 131 4.55 -7.61 -10.38
CA MET A 131 5.66 -6.66 -10.22
C MET A 131 5.87 -6.33 -8.74
N VAL A 132 7.09 -6.57 -8.25
CA VAL A 132 7.43 -6.43 -6.84
C VAL A 132 8.28 -5.19 -6.63
N ILE A 133 7.79 -4.26 -5.80
CA ILE A 133 8.48 -3.02 -5.42
C ILE A 133 8.66 -3.01 -3.91
N GLN A 134 9.89 -2.82 -3.46
CA GLN A 134 10.25 -2.69 -2.06
C GLN A 134 10.66 -1.24 -1.76
N ILE A 135 9.93 -0.58 -0.87
CA ILE A 135 10.33 0.72 -0.31
C ILE A 135 11.20 0.44 0.92
N GLN A 136 12.47 0.79 0.83
CA GLN A 136 13.44 0.59 1.89
C GLN A 136 13.69 1.89 2.65
N ILE A 137 13.76 1.79 3.99
CA ILE A 137 13.95 2.95 4.86
C ILE A 137 14.59 2.50 6.17
N GLY A 138 15.41 3.37 6.77
CA GLY A 138 16.08 3.07 8.03
C GLY A 138 15.15 3.20 9.25
N TYR A 139 15.51 2.51 10.33
CA TYR A 139 14.71 2.41 11.56
C TYR A 139 14.35 3.78 12.17
N ASN A 140 15.33 4.67 12.31
CA ASN A 140 15.10 5.98 12.94
C ASN A 140 14.05 6.81 12.18
N GLU A 141 14.09 6.77 10.85
CA GLU A 141 13.12 7.47 10.03
C GLU A 141 11.73 6.81 10.09
N LEU A 142 11.67 5.48 10.23
CA LEU A 142 10.41 4.76 10.45
C LEU A 142 9.72 5.20 11.74
N VAL A 143 10.47 5.22 12.84
CA VAL A 143 9.95 5.64 14.16
C VAL A 143 9.39 7.07 14.06
N LYS A 144 10.18 8.00 13.49
CA LYS A 144 9.76 9.39 13.28
C LYS A 144 8.46 9.50 12.46
N ARG A 145 8.35 8.72 11.38
CA ARG A 145 7.15 8.75 10.53
C ARG A 145 5.92 8.17 11.20
N ILE A 146 6.08 7.10 11.98
CA ILE A 146 4.94 6.45 12.65
C ILE A 146 4.46 7.28 13.82
N SER A 147 5.37 7.78 14.67
CA SER A 147 5.00 8.62 15.81
C SER A 147 4.31 9.92 15.42
N GLY A 148 4.61 10.44 14.24
CA GLY A 148 3.96 11.66 13.71
C GLY A 148 2.70 11.41 12.90
N ARG A 149 2.28 10.16 12.67
CA ARG A 149 1.18 9.84 11.77
C ARG A 149 -0.18 10.12 12.37
N GLN A 150 -1.02 10.82 11.62
CA GLN A 150 -2.43 11.04 11.91
C GLN A 150 -3.29 10.56 10.75
N LEU A 151 -4.46 10.03 11.05
CA LEU A 151 -5.42 9.50 10.08
C LEU A 151 -6.76 10.21 10.24
N CYS A 152 -7.38 10.59 9.13
CA CYS A 152 -8.78 10.94 9.12
C CYS A 152 -9.65 9.67 9.11
N PRO A 153 -10.47 9.40 10.13
CA PRO A 153 -11.31 8.21 10.17
C PRO A 153 -12.44 8.25 9.13
N ASN A 154 -12.83 9.44 8.66
CA ASN A 154 -13.92 9.64 7.72
C ASN A 154 -13.47 9.44 6.26
N CYS A 155 -12.45 10.18 5.78
CA CYS A 155 -12.03 10.13 4.38
C CYS A 155 -10.75 9.32 4.12
N GLY A 156 -10.10 8.79 5.16
CA GLY A 156 -8.86 8.01 5.03
C GLY A 156 -7.62 8.85 4.68
N ALA A 157 -7.69 10.18 4.74
CA ALA A 157 -6.52 11.04 4.53
C ALA A 157 -5.46 10.77 5.61
N ILE A 158 -4.20 10.77 5.20
CA ILE A 158 -3.06 10.51 6.08
C ILE A 158 -2.25 11.80 6.17
N TYR A 159 -1.93 12.20 7.39
CA TYR A 159 -1.09 13.33 7.72
C TYR A 159 0.11 12.87 8.55
N ASN A 160 1.09 13.75 8.65
CA ASN A 160 2.23 13.56 9.52
C ASN A 160 2.66 14.90 10.10
N ILE A 161 2.68 15.00 11.42
CA ILE A 161 2.98 16.27 12.13
C ILE A 161 4.37 16.83 11.83
N HIS A 162 5.30 16.00 11.34
CA HIS A 162 6.68 16.40 11.05
C HIS A 162 6.91 16.74 9.58
N SER A 163 6.26 16.02 8.63
CA SER A 163 6.56 16.12 7.20
C SER A 163 5.40 16.61 6.33
N HIS A 164 4.17 16.40 6.77
CA HIS A 164 2.95 16.78 6.06
C HIS A 164 1.82 17.08 7.06
N PRO A 165 1.96 18.17 7.86
CA PRO A 165 0.96 18.51 8.86
C PRO A 165 -0.35 18.97 8.22
N PRO A 166 -1.50 18.81 8.89
CA PRO A 166 -2.74 19.46 8.47
C PRO A 166 -2.62 20.98 8.63
N LYS A 167 -3.41 21.74 7.89
CA LYS A 167 -3.44 23.22 7.97
C LYS A 167 -3.88 23.73 9.35
N VAL A 168 -4.83 23.01 9.95
CA VAL A 168 -5.29 23.23 11.32
C VAL A 168 -4.99 21.96 12.10
N SER A 169 -4.32 22.11 13.27
CA SER A 169 -3.94 20.97 14.10
C SER A 169 -5.15 20.07 14.37
N ASP A 170 -4.93 18.76 14.20
CA ASP A 170 -5.91 17.70 14.47
C ASP A 170 -7.22 17.76 13.65
N VAL A 171 -7.23 18.55 12.55
CA VAL A 171 -8.39 18.68 11.66
C VAL A 171 -8.02 18.28 10.23
N CYS A 172 -8.84 17.43 9.62
CA CYS A 172 -8.64 16.99 8.24
C CYS A 172 -8.89 18.13 7.24
N ASP A 173 -7.91 18.43 6.38
CA ASP A 173 -8.04 19.48 5.34
C ASP A 173 -9.10 19.17 4.28
N ILE A 174 -9.46 17.88 4.11
CA ILE A 174 -10.37 17.44 3.05
C ILE A 174 -11.84 17.47 3.52
N CYS A 175 -12.12 16.94 4.70
CA CYS A 175 -13.50 16.75 5.17
C CYS A 175 -13.78 17.36 6.55
N GLN A 176 -12.83 18.10 7.11
CA GLN A 176 -12.92 18.81 8.38
C GLN A 176 -13.22 17.91 9.61
N SER A 177 -13.10 16.60 9.46
CA SER A 177 -13.25 15.67 10.58
C SER A 177 -12.01 15.67 11.47
N PRO A 178 -12.15 15.38 12.78
CA PRO A 178 -11.00 15.22 13.67
C PRO A 178 -10.05 14.12 13.17
N LEU A 179 -8.76 14.37 13.30
CA LEU A 179 -7.71 13.40 13.03
C LEU A 179 -7.46 12.53 14.27
N VAL A 180 -7.10 11.27 14.04
CA VAL A 180 -6.79 10.31 15.11
C VAL A 180 -5.45 9.63 14.85
N VAL A 181 -4.76 9.25 15.94
CA VAL A 181 -3.62 8.33 15.88
C VAL A 181 -4.19 6.91 15.82
N ARG A 182 -3.62 6.06 14.96
CA ARG A 182 -4.04 4.65 14.89
C ARG A 182 -3.63 3.92 16.16
N PRO A 183 -4.47 3.03 16.70
CA PRO A 183 -4.09 2.21 17.88
C PRO A 183 -2.81 1.40 17.64
N ASP A 184 -2.61 0.91 16.42
CA ASP A 184 -1.44 0.13 16.01
C ASP A 184 -0.19 0.99 15.68
N ASP A 185 -0.23 2.31 15.90
CA ASP A 185 0.92 3.22 15.74
C ASP A 185 1.56 3.65 17.09
N GLN A 186 1.09 3.10 18.18
CA GLN A 186 1.69 3.31 19.49
C GLN A 186 3.08 2.67 19.55
N ALA A 187 3.99 3.26 20.33
CA ALA A 187 5.39 2.87 20.35
C ALA A 187 5.58 1.38 20.74
N GLU A 188 4.79 0.91 21.70
CA GLU A 188 4.82 -0.47 22.18
C GLU A 188 4.40 -1.48 21.13
N VAL A 189 3.49 -1.08 20.22
CA VAL A 189 2.99 -1.92 19.13
C VAL A 189 3.92 -1.89 17.91
N LEU A 190 4.67 -0.80 17.75
CA LEU A 190 5.58 -0.61 16.61
C LEU A 190 6.66 -1.68 16.58
N GLU A 191 7.28 -2.00 17.70
CA GLU A 191 8.33 -3.03 17.76
C GLU A 191 7.81 -4.40 17.34
N GLU A 192 6.60 -4.78 17.80
CA GLU A 192 6.00 -6.05 17.36
C GLU A 192 5.71 -6.06 15.86
N ARG A 193 5.24 -4.97 15.30
CA ARG A 193 5.01 -4.84 13.84
C ARG A 193 6.29 -4.93 13.03
N LEU A 194 7.38 -4.32 13.49
CA LEU A 194 8.68 -4.41 12.83
C LEU A 194 9.25 -5.82 12.94
N SER A 195 9.17 -6.42 14.11
CA SER A 195 9.58 -7.81 14.35
C SER A 195 8.77 -8.79 13.47
N ALA A 196 7.45 -8.60 13.36
CA ALA A 196 6.61 -9.40 12.47
C ALA A 196 7.01 -9.22 10.98
N TYR A 197 7.32 -7.99 10.58
CA TYR A 197 7.80 -7.71 9.22
C TYR A 197 9.12 -8.43 8.92
N GLU A 198 10.10 -8.36 9.82
CA GLU A 198 11.40 -9.00 9.64
C GLU A 198 11.30 -10.52 9.64
N ARG A 199 10.54 -11.09 10.58
CA ARG A 199 10.43 -12.55 10.72
C ARG A 199 9.57 -13.21 9.64
N GLN A 200 8.53 -12.55 9.16
CA GLN A 200 7.51 -13.18 8.32
C GLN A 200 7.48 -12.62 6.90
N THR A 201 7.76 -11.32 6.71
CA THR A 201 7.64 -10.66 5.40
C THR A 201 8.97 -10.62 4.66
N VAL A 202 10.10 -10.34 5.33
CA VAL A 202 11.41 -10.30 4.67
C VAL A 202 11.77 -11.63 3.99
N PRO A 203 11.50 -12.82 4.58
CA PRO A 203 11.79 -14.09 3.91
C PRO A 203 11.05 -14.30 2.58
N ILE A 204 9.93 -13.63 2.35
CA ILE A 204 9.18 -13.72 1.08
C ILE A 204 10.02 -13.23 -0.11
N PHE A 205 10.93 -12.28 0.13
CA PHE A 205 11.78 -11.75 -0.95
C PHE A 205 12.66 -12.83 -1.57
N ASP A 206 13.16 -13.76 -0.78
CA ASP A 206 13.98 -14.87 -1.29
C ASP A 206 13.09 -15.84 -2.10
N THR A 207 11.88 -16.09 -1.66
CA THR A 207 10.90 -16.87 -2.41
C THR A 207 10.60 -16.23 -3.77
N PHE A 208 10.39 -14.92 -3.83
CA PHE A 208 10.16 -14.24 -5.10
C PHE A 208 11.39 -14.27 -6.02
N ARG A 209 12.58 -14.05 -5.50
CA ARG A 209 13.83 -14.16 -6.27
C ARG A 209 14.04 -15.55 -6.83
N SER A 210 13.81 -16.59 -6.02
CA SER A 210 13.94 -18.00 -6.44
C SER A 210 12.96 -18.36 -7.55
N ASN A 211 11.79 -17.74 -7.56
CA ASN A 211 10.76 -17.90 -8.60
C ASN A 211 10.99 -16.98 -9.82
N GLY A 212 12.16 -16.33 -9.93
CA GLY A 212 12.51 -15.49 -11.06
C GLY A 212 11.92 -14.08 -11.05
N HIS A 213 11.26 -13.66 -9.97
CA HIS A 213 10.72 -12.31 -9.89
C HIS A 213 11.79 -11.30 -9.48
N LYS A 214 11.88 -10.22 -10.24
CA LYS A 214 12.74 -9.09 -9.90
C LYS A 214 12.09 -8.23 -8.82
N ILE A 215 12.86 -7.91 -7.76
CA ILE A 215 12.45 -6.97 -6.72
C ILE A 215 13.09 -5.61 -7.03
N HIS A 216 12.25 -4.62 -7.24
CA HIS A 216 12.68 -3.24 -7.47
C HIS A 216 12.76 -2.52 -6.13
N VAL A 217 13.99 -2.26 -5.67
CA VAL A 217 14.24 -1.56 -4.40
C VAL A 217 14.27 -0.06 -4.64
N ILE A 218 13.49 0.68 -3.85
CA ILE A 218 13.39 2.14 -3.91
C ILE A 218 13.71 2.71 -2.53
N ASP A 219 14.57 3.71 -2.50
CA ASP A 219 14.91 4.44 -1.28
C ASP A 219 13.72 5.28 -0.82
N GLY A 220 13.14 4.90 0.31
CA GLY A 220 12.00 5.56 0.93
C GLY A 220 12.36 6.82 1.73
N THR A 221 13.64 7.16 1.88
CA THR A 221 14.08 8.40 2.57
C THR A 221 13.95 9.63 1.68
N LEU A 222 13.85 9.42 0.37
CA LEU A 222 13.69 10.49 -0.60
C LEU A 222 12.36 11.25 -0.41
N PRO A 223 12.24 12.48 -0.95
CA PRO A 223 10.97 13.19 -1.00
C PRO A 223 9.87 12.35 -1.66
N GLU A 224 8.62 12.54 -1.23
CA GLU A 224 7.47 11.73 -1.65
C GLU A 224 7.31 11.65 -3.18
N ASP A 225 7.44 12.78 -3.86
CA ASP A 225 7.32 12.90 -5.31
C ASP A 225 8.47 12.20 -6.05
N GLU A 226 9.66 12.17 -5.47
CA GLU A 226 10.81 11.47 -6.05
C GLU A 226 10.67 9.95 -5.93
N VAL A 227 10.19 9.46 -4.78
CA VAL A 227 9.82 8.05 -4.61
C VAL A 227 8.74 7.66 -5.64
N ALA A 228 7.71 8.50 -5.81
CA ALA A 228 6.65 8.27 -6.78
C ALA A 228 7.20 8.19 -8.22
N LYS A 229 8.07 9.12 -8.62
CA LYS A 229 8.72 9.09 -9.95
C LYS A 229 9.49 7.81 -10.20
N ARG A 230 10.25 7.32 -9.22
CA ARG A 230 11.00 6.06 -9.33
C ARG A 230 10.07 4.86 -9.46
N ILE A 231 8.96 4.84 -8.72
CA ILE A 231 7.92 3.82 -8.87
C ILE A 231 7.33 3.87 -10.29
N TYR A 232 6.99 5.05 -10.80
CA TYR A 232 6.45 5.19 -12.17
C TYR A 232 7.43 4.74 -13.25
N GLN A 233 8.73 4.98 -13.07
CA GLN A 233 9.75 4.48 -14.00
C GLN A 233 9.80 2.94 -14.03
N VAL A 234 9.62 2.29 -12.88
CA VAL A 234 9.53 0.83 -12.80
C VAL A 234 8.28 0.33 -13.52
N LEU A 235 7.12 0.93 -13.23
CA LEU A 235 5.83 0.54 -13.80
C LEU A 235 5.71 0.86 -15.30
N GLY A 236 6.30 1.93 -15.77
CA GLY A 236 6.32 2.31 -17.19
C GLY A 236 7.22 1.44 -18.07
N ARG A 237 8.12 0.66 -17.47
CA ARG A 237 9.04 -0.26 -18.20
C ARG A 237 8.50 -1.71 -18.28
N ALA A 238 7.38 -1.98 -17.67
CA ALA A 238 6.77 -3.32 -17.64
C ALA A 238 5.92 -3.58 -18.90
#